data_d585616078b8f33509bcf72d9af1a585
#
_entry.id   d585616078b8f33509bcf72d9af1a585
#
_cell.length_a   1.000
_cell.length_b   1.000
_cell.length_c   1.000
_cell.angle_alpha   90.00
_cell.angle_beta   90.00
_cell.angle_gamma   90.00
#
_symmetry.space_group_name_H-M   'P 1'
#
loop_
_entity.id
_entity.type
_entity.pdbx_description
1 polymer ?
#
loop_
_entity_poly.entity_id
_entity_poly.type
_entity_poly.pdbx_seq_one_letter_code
_entity_poly.pdbx_strand_id
1 'polypeptide(L)'
;MQTFLPYPSFAESAKCLDYKRLGKQRVEAMQIWNIVSDIQLTKGWIHHPAVTMWYGHSDALAHYTNTMIHEWKQRGYNNTMKYLPWSYPMYMHPPWLGRPEIHAAYRSNLLRKDPDYYGQFGWTEPDLSLIHIS
;
A
#
# COMPACT_ATOMS: atom_id res chain seq x y z
N MET A 1 -7.79 0.79 8.02
CA MET A 1 -6.92 0.06 7.09
C MET A 1 -6.55 0.94 5.92
N GLN A 2 -5.32 0.80 5.45
CA GLN A 2 -4.79 1.70 4.43
C GLN A 2 -3.65 1.00 3.69
N THR A 3 -3.44 1.35 2.43
CA THR A 3 -2.20 1.05 1.71
C THR A 3 -1.58 2.37 1.27
N PHE A 4 -0.26 2.39 1.06
CA PHE A 4 0.47 3.61 0.68
C PHE A 4 1.29 3.35 -0.58
N LEU A 5 0.95 4.07 -1.64
CA LEU A 5 1.60 3.95 -2.94
C LEU A 5 2.00 5.32 -3.49
N PRO A 6 2.96 6.00 -2.83
CA PRO A 6 3.44 7.28 -3.35
C PRO A 6 4.13 7.15 -4.70
N TYR A 7 4.47 5.93 -5.10
CA TYR A 7 5.05 5.63 -6.42
C TYR A 7 4.34 4.42 -7.02
N PRO A 8 4.32 4.28 -8.36
CA PRO A 8 3.81 3.05 -8.98
C PRO A 8 4.61 1.80 -8.60
N SER A 9 5.91 1.97 -8.36
CA SER A 9 6.77 0.87 -7.91
C SER A 9 6.50 0.53 -6.45
N PHE A 10 6.15 -0.71 -6.17
CA PHE A 10 5.95 -1.19 -4.80
C PHE A 10 7.23 -1.06 -3.99
N ALA A 11 8.37 -1.41 -4.60
CA ALA A 11 9.67 -1.33 -3.93
C ALA A 11 10.02 0.11 -3.55
N GLU A 12 9.83 1.07 -4.45
CA GLU A 12 10.09 2.47 -4.15
C GLU A 12 9.15 3.02 -3.10
N SER A 13 7.88 2.61 -3.15
CA SER A 13 6.91 3.00 -2.12
C SER A 13 7.33 2.48 -0.75
N ALA A 14 7.74 1.21 -0.68
CA ALA A 14 8.20 0.63 0.58
C ALA A 14 9.44 1.36 1.12
N LYS A 15 10.38 1.66 0.26
CA LYS A 15 11.64 2.30 0.66
C LYS A 15 11.45 3.69 1.25
N CYS A 16 10.43 4.43 0.81
CA CYS A 16 10.23 5.79 1.29
C CYS A 16 9.42 5.85 2.59
N LEU A 17 8.76 4.78 3.01
CA LEU A 17 7.95 4.81 4.22
C LEU A 17 8.81 4.90 5.47
N ASP A 18 8.38 5.72 6.43
CA ASP A 18 8.97 5.70 7.76
C ASP A 18 8.74 4.35 8.42
N TYR A 19 9.57 4.01 9.42
CA TYR A 19 9.55 2.66 9.97
C TYR A 19 8.22 2.28 10.61
N LYS A 20 7.53 3.23 11.20
CA LYS A 20 6.24 2.95 11.85
C LYS A 20 5.17 2.58 10.82
N ARG A 21 5.09 3.35 9.74
CA ARG A 21 4.13 3.08 8.68
C ARG A 21 4.49 1.83 7.92
N LEU A 22 5.78 1.60 7.68
CA LEU A 22 6.23 0.38 7.02
C LEU A 22 5.86 -0.87 7.85
N GLY A 23 6.11 -0.83 9.15
CA GLY A 23 5.77 -1.94 10.04
C GLY A 23 4.28 -2.25 10.03
N LYS A 24 3.45 -1.20 10.10
CA LYS A 24 2.00 -1.37 10.05
C LYS A 24 1.52 -1.87 8.68
N GLN A 25 2.17 -1.45 7.61
CA GLN A 25 1.76 -1.86 6.27
C GLN A 25 1.89 -3.36 6.05
N ARG A 26 2.88 -4.01 6.63
CA ARG A 26 2.98 -5.46 6.57
C ARG A 26 1.68 -6.11 7.08
N VAL A 27 1.20 -5.61 8.21
CA VAL A 27 0.02 -6.17 8.88
C VAL A 27 -1.27 -5.75 8.19
N GLU A 28 -1.42 -4.46 7.90
CA GLU A 28 -2.65 -3.95 7.30
C GLU A 28 -2.88 -4.48 5.89
N ALA A 29 -1.83 -4.55 5.09
CA ALA A 29 -1.95 -5.10 3.74
C ALA A 29 -2.33 -6.58 3.78
N MET A 30 -1.78 -7.34 4.73
CA MET A 30 -2.18 -8.73 4.91
C MET A 30 -3.64 -8.86 5.33
N GLN A 31 -4.12 -7.98 6.21
CA GLN A 31 -5.52 -7.95 6.60
C GLN A 31 -6.43 -7.69 5.40
N ILE A 32 -6.07 -6.73 4.55
CA ILE A 32 -6.81 -6.46 3.33
C ILE A 32 -6.77 -7.67 2.39
N TRP A 33 -5.60 -8.30 2.26
CA TRP A 33 -5.46 -9.50 1.43
C TRP A 33 -6.36 -10.63 1.90
N ASN A 34 -6.46 -10.85 3.20
CA ASN A 34 -7.38 -11.85 3.76
C ASN A 34 -8.83 -11.54 3.36
N ILE A 35 -9.18 -10.27 3.30
CA ILE A 35 -10.53 -9.86 2.91
C ILE A 35 -10.77 -10.09 1.42
N VAL A 36 -9.85 -9.61 0.56
CA VAL A 36 -10.08 -9.70 -0.89
C VAL A 36 -9.89 -11.10 -1.45
N SER A 37 -9.13 -11.96 -0.76
CA SER A 37 -8.94 -13.34 -1.19
C SER A 37 -10.04 -14.27 -0.69
N ASP A 38 -10.81 -13.88 0.34
CA ASP A 38 -11.95 -14.65 0.85
C ASP A 38 -13.10 -13.71 1.18
N ILE A 39 -13.80 -13.30 0.14
CA ILE A 39 -14.85 -12.30 0.24
C ILE A 39 -16.05 -12.77 1.08
N GLN A 40 -16.22 -14.08 1.27
CA GLN A 40 -17.35 -14.63 2.03
C GLN A 40 -17.25 -14.31 3.53
N LEU A 41 -16.02 -14.05 4.03
CA LEU A 41 -15.79 -13.79 5.44
C LEU A 41 -15.80 -12.30 5.78
N THR A 42 -16.14 -11.41 4.83
CA THR A 42 -15.72 -10.02 4.92
C THR A 42 -16.84 -9.00 4.87
N LYS A 43 -18.04 -9.37 5.30
CA LYS A 43 -19.24 -8.55 5.13
C LYS A 43 -19.10 -7.11 5.66
N GLY A 44 -18.37 -6.92 6.77
CA GLY A 44 -18.21 -5.59 7.39
C GLY A 44 -17.22 -4.67 6.67
N TRP A 45 -16.29 -5.24 5.91
CA TRP A 45 -15.20 -4.45 5.28
C TRP A 45 -15.34 -4.33 3.77
N ILE A 46 -16.34 -4.97 3.18
CA ILE A 46 -16.47 -5.09 1.73
C ILE A 46 -16.59 -3.75 1.01
N HIS A 47 -17.07 -2.73 1.70
CA HIS A 47 -17.25 -1.38 1.12
C HIS A 47 -16.18 -0.38 1.55
N HIS A 48 -15.18 -0.79 2.34
CA HIS A 48 -14.12 0.11 2.75
C HIS A 48 -13.24 0.45 1.55
N PRO A 49 -12.98 1.76 1.27
CA PRO A 49 -12.22 2.14 0.06
C PRO A 49 -10.86 1.49 -0.04
N ALA A 50 -10.13 1.35 1.08
CA ALA A 50 -8.81 0.72 1.07
C ALA A 50 -8.88 -0.77 0.74
N VAL A 51 -10.05 -1.38 0.85
CA VAL A 51 -10.29 -2.77 0.49
C VAL A 51 -10.79 -2.89 -0.94
N THR A 52 -11.77 -2.05 -1.31
CA THR A 52 -12.43 -2.16 -2.61
C THR A 52 -11.47 -1.87 -3.77
N MET A 53 -10.49 -1.02 -3.56
CA MET A 53 -9.50 -0.73 -4.62
C MET A 53 -8.70 -1.97 -5.02
N TRP A 54 -8.60 -2.96 -4.15
CA TRP A 54 -7.85 -4.18 -4.41
C TRP A 54 -8.72 -5.36 -4.87
N TYR A 55 -10.04 -5.18 -4.99
CA TYR A 55 -10.92 -6.28 -5.46
C TYR A 55 -10.51 -6.75 -6.84
N GLY A 56 -10.39 -8.08 -6.97
CA GLY A 56 -9.93 -8.69 -8.21
C GLY A 56 -8.42 -8.63 -8.40
N HIS A 57 -7.67 -8.11 -7.41
CA HIS A 57 -6.23 -7.90 -7.52
C HIS A 57 -5.48 -8.47 -6.32
N SER A 58 -5.91 -9.64 -5.83
CA SER A 58 -5.29 -10.26 -4.67
C SER A 58 -3.81 -10.60 -4.92
N ASP A 59 -3.44 -10.99 -6.14
CA ASP A 59 -2.04 -11.28 -6.46
C ASP A 59 -1.17 -10.02 -6.39
N ALA A 60 -1.66 -8.91 -6.94
CA ALA A 60 -0.94 -7.65 -6.84
C ALA A 60 -0.79 -7.21 -5.38
N LEU A 61 -1.84 -7.39 -4.58
CA LEU A 61 -1.80 -7.05 -3.17
C LEU A 61 -0.85 -7.97 -2.40
N ALA A 62 -0.79 -9.25 -2.74
CA ALA A 62 0.20 -10.16 -2.15
C ALA A 62 1.62 -9.70 -2.46
N HIS A 63 1.88 -9.28 -3.70
CA HIS A 63 3.17 -8.73 -4.08
C HIS A 63 3.49 -7.46 -3.27
N TYR A 64 2.52 -6.56 -3.16
CA TYR A 64 2.68 -5.34 -2.35
C TYR A 64 3.03 -5.68 -0.89
N THR A 65 2.27 -6.59 -0.29
CA THR A 65 2.49 -7.02 1.09
C THR A 65 3.88 -7.61 1.26
N ASN A 66 4.27 -8.51 0.36
CA ASN A 66 5.58 -9.14 0.41
C ASN A 66 6.71 -8.13 0.25
N THR A 67 6.49 -7.08 -0.54
CA THR A 67 7.46 -6.01 -0.70
C THR A 67 7.66 -5.23 0.60
N MET A 68 6.57 -4.98 1.32
CA MET A 68 6.65 -4.34 2.64
C MET A 68 7.40 -5.21 3.64
N ILE A 69 7.14 -6.52 3.65
CA ILE A 69 7.86 -7.46 4.51
C ILE A 69 9.35 -7.47 4.16
N HIS A 70 9.65 -7.52 2.87
CA HIS A 70 11.04 -7.54 2.39
C HIS A 70 11.81 -6.29 2.83
N GLU A 71 11.23 -5.12 2.65
CA GLU A 71 11.86 -3.86 3.05
C GLU A 71 12.08 -3.81 4.57
N TRP A 72 11.09 -4.28 5.33
CA TRP A 72 11.20 -4.36 6.79
C TRP A 72 12.41 -5.18 7.21
N LYS A 73 12.57 -6.35 6.60
CA LYS A 73 13.71 -7.24 6.86
C LYS A 73 15.03 -6.61 6.42
N GLN A 74 15.03 -5.95 5.27
CA GLN A 74 16.23 -5.27 4.76
C GLN A 74 16.72 -4.18 5.70
N ARG A 75 15.83 -3.53 6.41
CA ARG A 75 16.19 -2.52 7.41
C ARG A 75 16.71 -3.14 8.72
N GLY A 76 16.71 -4.47 8.84
CA GLY A 76 17.22 -5.17 10.01
C GLY A 76 16.22 -5.38 11.12
N TYR A 77 14.93 -5.14 10.89
CA TYR A 77 13.90 -5.34 11.90
C TYR A 77 13.43 -6.80 11.92
N ASN A 78 13.00 -7.27 13.09
CA ASN A 78 12.46 -8.60 13.24
C ASN A 78 11.13 -8.74 12.52
N ASN A 79 10.97 -9.86 11.81
CA ASN A 79 9.74 -10.18 11.11
C ASN A 79 9.37 -11.64 11.33
N THR A 80 8.13 -11.86 11.78
CA THR A 80 7.57 -13.19 11.96
C THR A 80 6.49 -13.54 10.94
N MET A 81 6.14 -12.58 10.07
CA MET A 81 5.12 -12.79 9.05
C MET A 81 5.68 -13.59 7.89
N LYS A 82 4.85 -14.49 7.37
CA LYS A 82 5.19 -15.26 6.17
C LYS A 82 4.81 -14.48 4.92
N TYR A 83 5.58 -14.67 3.85
CA TYR A 83 5.22 -14.12 2.55
C TYR A 83 3.90 -14.72 2.09
N LEU A 84 3.09 -13.89 1.43
CA LEU A 84 1.82 -14.33 0.87
C LEU A 84 2.03 -15.01 -0.47
N PRO A 85 1.22 -16.04 -0.79
CA PRO A 85 1.29 -16.67 -2.11
C PRO A 85 0.67 -15.77 -3.17
N TRP A 86 1.25 -15.77 -4.38
CA TRP A 86 0.66 -15.10 -5.54
C TRP A 86 1.11 -15.81 -6.81
N SER A 87 0.29 -15.68 -7.84
CA SER A 87 0.53 -16.36 -9.10
C SER A 87 1.67 -15.69 -9.85
N TYR A 88 2.75 -16.43 -10.03
CA TYR A 88 3.92 -15.96 -10.73
C TYR A 88 3.99 -16.65 -12.10
N PRO A 89 4.53 -16.01 -13.13
CA PRO A 89 5.19 -14.69 -13.12
C PRO A 89 4.27 -13.52 -13.40
N MET A 90 3.03 -13.76 -13.78
CA MET A 90 2.18 -12.70 -14.32
C MET A 90 0.86 -12.60 -13.57
N TYR A 91 0.51 -11.38 -13.22
CA TYR A 91 -0.81 -11.05 -12.74
C TYR A 91 -1.25 -9.73 -13.39
N MET A 92 -2.55 -9.47 -13.39
CA MET A 92 -3.08 -8.24 -13.92
C MET A 92 -2.87 -7.11 -12.92
N HIS A 93 -2.25 -6.02 -13.37
CA HIS A 93 -2.11 -4.83 -12.53
C HIS A 93 -3.45 -4.16 -12.29
N PRO A 94 -3.70 -3.61 -11.10
CA PRO A 94 -4.88 -2.80 -10.88
C PRO A 94 -4.92 -1.62 -11.86
N PRO A 95 -6.10 -1.26 -12.38
CA PRO A 95 -6.18 -0.20 -13.39
C PRO A 95 -5.78 1.18 -12.87
N TRP A 96 -5.84 1.40 -11.54
CA TRP A 96 -5.41 2.67 -10.94
C TRP A 96 -3.90 2.76 -10.76
N LEU A 97 -3.19 1.63 -10.82
CA LEU A 97 -1.73 1.63 -10.63
C LEU A 97 -1.05 2.35 -11.81
N GLY A 98 -0.22 3.32 -11.49
CA GLY A 98 0.47 4.13 -12.50
C GLY A 98 -0.28 5.40 -12.89
N ARG A 99 -1.50 5.61 -12.41
CA ARG A 99 -2.22 6.86 -12.67
C ARG A 99 -1.62 7.98 -11.82
N PRO A 100 -1.10 9.05 -12.43
CA PRO A 100 -0.35 10.08 -11.68
C PRO A 100 -1.14 10.71 -10.54
N GLU A 101 -2.43 10.93 -10.73
CA GLU A 101 -3.27 11.57 -9.70
C GLU A 101 -3.43 10.70 -8.46
N ILE A 102 -3.39 9.37 -8.62
CA ILE A 102 -3.49 8.44 -7.49
C ILE A 102 -2.23 8.52 -6.64
N HIS A 103 -1.08 8.43 -7.27
CA HIS A 103 0.20 8.44 -6.55
C HIS A 103 0.50 9.82 -5.95
N ALA A 104 0.12 10.89 -6.65
CA ALA A 104 0.23 12.25 -6.11
C ALA A 104 -0.60 12.42 -4.84
N ALA A 105 -1.79 11.85 -4.80
CA ALA A 105 -2.64 11.92 -3.62
C ALA A 105 -2.03 11.18 -2.43
N TYR A 106 -1.39 10.04 -2.66
CA TYR A 106 -0.66 9.34 -1.60
C TYR A 106 0.50 10.18 -1.07
N ARG A 107 1.26 10.83 -1.97
CA ARG A 107 2.35 11.71 -1.54
C ARG A 107 1.84 12.88 -0.72
N SER A 108 0.77 13.52 -1.17
CA SER A 108 0.13 14.61 -0.42
C SER A 108 -0.30 14.15 0.97
N ASN A 109 -0.91 12.99 1.05
CA ASN A 109 -1.37 12.43 2.33
C ASN A 109 -0.21 12.19 3.29
N LEU A 110 0.87 11.59 2.81
CA LEU A 110 2.05 11.32 3.64
C LEU A 110 2.73 12.61 4.07
N LEU A 111 2.86 13.61 3.18
CA LEU A 111 3.40 14.92 3.53
C LEU A 111 2.59 15.58 4.63
N ARG A 112 1.27 15.49 4.57
CA ARG A 112 0.40 16.08 5.58
C ARG A 112 0.54 15.36 6.92
N LYS A 113 0.72 14.03 6.91
CA LYS A 113 0.84 13.24 8.14
C LYS A 113 2.17 13.45 8.84
N ASP A 114 3.27 13.60 8.09
CA ASP A 114 4.60 13.76 8.66
C ASP A 114 5.47 14.59 7.72
N PRO A 115 5.29 15.93 7.73
CA PRO A 115 6.02 16.79 6.81
C PRO A 115 7.53 16.78 7.06
N ASP A 116 7.96 16.58 8.30
CA ASP A 116 9.39 16.57 8.61
C ASP A 116 10.09 15.38 7.96
N TYR A 117 9.48 14.21 8.01
CA TYR A 117 10.07 13.02 7.40
C TYR A 117 9.90 13.04 5.87
N TYR A 118 8.67 13.23 5.38
CA TYR A 118 8.39 13.11 3.95
C TYR A 118 8.84 14.32 3.15
N GLY A 119 9.16 15.43 3.80
CA GLY A 119 9.74 16.59 3.12
C GLY A 119 11.09 16.34 2.51
N GLN A 120 11.81 15.30 2.94
CA GLN A 120 13.13 14.98 2.40
C GLN A 120 13.10 14.47 0.96
N PHE A 121 11.96 14.02 0.47
CA PHE A 121 11.88 13.38 -0.85
C PHE A 121 11.65 14.35 -2.00
N GLY A 122 11.55 15.65 -1.73
CA GLY A 122 11.37 16.66 -2.77
C GLY A 122 9.96 16.68 -3.39
N TRP A 123 8.98 16.09 -2.72
CA TRP A 123 7.60 16.11 -3.17
C TRP A 123 7.03 17.52 -3.09
N THR A 124 6.33 17.94 -4.13
CA THR A 124 5.79 19.30 -4.24
C THR A 124 4.26 19.32 -4.26
N GLU A 125 3.61 18.20 -4.01
CA GLU A 125 2.16 18.13 -4.06
C GLU A 125 1.54 19.04 -3.00
N PRO A 126 0.52 19.85 -3.38
CA PRO A 126 -0.23 20.63 -2.40
C PRO A 126 -1.11 19.72 -1.56
N ASP A 127 -1.76 20.29 -0.55
CA ASP A 127 -2.72 19.54 0.25
C ASP A 127 -3.92 19.17 -0.62
N LEU A 128 -4.05 17.88 -0.90
CA LEU A 128 -5.12 17.32 -1.72
C LEU A 128 -6.23 16.71 -0.89
N SER A 129 -6.31 17.04 0.40
CA SER A 129 -7.27 16.42 1.31
C SER A 129 -8.73 16.60 0.91
N LEU A 130 -9.04 17.66 0.13
CA LEU A 130 -10.40 17.93 -0.33
C LEU A 130 -10.71 17.31 -1.70
N ILE A 131 -9.76 16.63 -2.30
CA ILE A 131 -9.94 15.98 -3.58
C ILE A 131 -10.30 14.53 -3.36
N HIS A 132 -11.46 14.13 -3.87
CA HIS A 132 -11.89 12.74 -3.78
C HIS A 132 -11.22 11.92 -4.88
N ILE A 133 -10.59 10.83 -4.47
CA ILE A 133 -9.99 9.87 -5.39
C ILE A 133 -10.89 8.66 -5.41
N SER A 134 -11.57 8.47 -6.47
CA SER A 134 -12.44 7.33 -6.65
C SER A 134 -11.76 6.25 -7.47
#